data_24268a81d1b4523850cb2dc826d32709
#
_entry.id   24268a81d1b4523850cb2dc826d32709
#
_cell.length_a   1.000
_cell.length_b   1.000
_cell.length_c   1.000
_cell.angle_alpha   90.00
_cell.angle_beta   90.00
_cell.angle_gamma   90.00
#
_symmetry.space_group_name_H-M   'P 1'
#
loop_
_entity.id
_entity.type
_entity.pdbx_description
1 polymer ?
#
loop_
_entity_poly.entity_id
_entity_poly.type
_entity_poly.pdbx_seq_one_letter_code
_entity_poly.pdbx_strand_id
1 'polypeptide(L)'
;MTKSILITGGTGSFGRKFIENLILRENEWDRIVIFSRDELKQWEMQNIFPTEKFSKLRYFLGDIRDYQRLKRACKGIHTIVHAAALKQVPAAEYNPTEFIKTNIIGSQNIVEAATDCGVKKIIALSTDKASS
;
A
#
# COMPACT_ATOMS: atom_id res chain seq x y z
N MET A 1 8.27 0.53 -22.04
CA MET A 1 8.78 0.69 -20.68
C MET A 1 7.70 0.34 -19.68
N THR A 2 7.95 -0.66 -18.85
CA THR A 2 6.95 -1.09 -17.87
C THR A 2 6.93 -0.15 -16.68
N LYS A 3 5.73 0.14 -16.21
CA LYS A 3 5.52 1.04 -15.09
C LYS A 3 4.61 0.36 -14.09
N SER A 4 5.14 0.11 -12.91
CA SER A 4 4.42 -0.62 -11.85
C SER A 4 4.24 0.26 -10.62
N ILE A 5 3.09 0.10 -9.97
CA ILE A 5 2.77 0.84 -8.76
C ILE A 5 2.46 -0.14 -7.63
N LEU A 6 2.95 0.16 -6.44
CA LEU A 6 2.65 -0.60 -5.24
C LEU A 6 1.89 0.30 -4.28
N ILE A 7 0.80 -0.21 -3.73
CA ILE A 7 -0.04 0.54 -2.81
C ILE A 7 -0.05 -0.16 -1.48
N THR A 8 0.43 0.49 -0.43
CA THR A 8 0.34 -0.03 0.92
C THR A 8 -1.01 0.39 1.51
N GLY A 9 -1.63 -0.51 2.24
CA GLY A 9 -2.95 -0.23 2.80
C GLY A 9 -4.05 -0.21 1.75
N GLY A 10 -3.83 -0.89 0.63
CA GLY A 10 -4.76 -0.84 -0.49
C GLY A 10 -6.10 -1.49 -0.25
N THR A 11 -6.26 -2.22 0.85
CA THR A 11 -7.55 -2.85 1.16
C THR A 11 -8.46 -1.99 2.00
N GLY A 12 -8.00 -0.84 2.47
CA GLY A 12 -8.85 0.12 3.15
C GLY A 12 -9.79 0.81 2.18
N SER A 13 -10.72 1.60 2.69
CA SER A 13 -11.70 2.29 1.83
C SER A 13 -11.04 3.22 0.82
N PHE A 14 -10.03 3.97 1.25
CA PHE A 14 -9.30 4.82 0.32
C PHE A 14 -8.56 4.01 -0.73
N GLY A 15 -7.85 2.98 -0.29
CA GLY A 15 -7.08 2.14 -1.20
C GLY A 15 -7.94 1.46 -2.25
N ARG A 16 -9.10 0.96 -1.83
CA ARG A 16 -10.04 0.33 -2.76
C ARG A 16 -10.48 1.32 -3.84
N LYS A 17 -10.84 2.52 -3.44
CA LYS A 17 -11.28 3.52 -4.39
C LYS A 17 -10.16 3.96 -5.32
N PHE A 18 -8.96 4.08 -4.78
CA PHE A 18 -7.80 4.44 -5.56
C PHE A 18 -7.49 3.38 -6.62
N ILE A 19 -7.56 2.11 -6.24
CA ILE A 19 -7.32 1.01 -7.18
C ILE A 19 -8.38 0.98 -8.26
N GLU A 20 -9.62 1.22 -7.91
CA GLU A 20 -10.71 1.32 -8.88
C GLU A 20 -10.40 2.38 -9.94
N ASN A 21 -9.92 3.54 -9.50
CA ASN A 21 -9.53 4.60 -10.44
C ASN A 21 -8.34 4.19 -11.31
N LEU A 22 -7.37 3.49 -10.75
CA LEU A 22 -6.21 3.05 -11.51
C LEU A 22 -6.59 2.03 -12.59
N ILE A 23 -7.54 1.15 -12.28
CA ILE A 23 -8.02 0.16 -13.23
C ILE A 23 -8.69 0.85 -14.43
N LEU A 24 -9.40 1.94 -14.18
CA LEU A 24 -10.09 2.68 -15.23
C LEU A 24 -9.13 3.43 -16.16
N ARG A 25 -7.90 3.69 -15.70
CA ARG A 25 -6.87 4.34 -16.52
C ARG A 25 -6.05 3.28 -17.22
N GLU A 26 -6.55 2.82 -18.36
CA GLU A 26 -6.09 1.60 -18.99
C GLU A 26 -4.61 1.45 -19.29
N ASN A 27 -3.91 2.49 -19.65
CA ASN A 27 -2.54 2.34 -20.13
C ASN A 27 -1.48 2.99 -19.26
N GLU A 28 -1.86 3.48 -18.09
CA GLU A 28 -0.90 4.17 -17.24
C GLU A 28 0.01 3.19 -16.49
N TRP A 29 -0.54 2.10 -16.01
CA TRP A 29 0.21 1.14 -15.19
C TRP A 29 0.13 -0.25 -15.80
N ASP A 30 1.27 -0.92 -15.85
CA ASP A 30 1.34 -2.30 -16.34
C ASP A 30 1.10 -3.31 -15.23
N ARG A 31 1.39 -2.94 -14.01
CA ARG A 31 1.20 -3.81 -12.87
C ARG A 31 0.84 -2.99 -11.64
N ILE A 32 -0.17 -3.43 -10.92
CA ILE A 32 -0.65 -2.78 -9.70
C ILE A 32 -0.56 -3.78 -8.57
N VAL A 33 0.34 -3.54 -7.61
CA VAL A 33 0.55 -4.44 -6.48
C VAL A 33 -0.16 -3.87 -5.26
N ILE A 34 -1.01 -4.68 -4.67
CA ILE A 34 -1.76 -4.31 -3.46
C ILE A 34 -1.09 -5.00 -2.28
N PHE A 35 -0.44 -4.22 -1.45
CA PHE A 35 0.30 -4.73 -0.30
C PHE A 35 -0.48 -4.39 0.98
N SER A 36 -0.90 -5.40 1.70
CA SER A 36 -1.60 -5.20 2.97
C SER A 36 -1.43 -6.42 3.85
N ARG A 37 -1.64 -6.23 5.14
CA ARG A 37 -1.51 -7.33 6.10
C ARG A 37 -2.84 -8.00 6.43
N ASP A 38 -3.95 -7.46 5.96
CA ASP A 38 -5.28 -7.97 6.29
C ASP A 38 -5.72 -9.00 5.25
N GLU A 39 -5.56 -10.27 5.60
CA GLU A 39 -5.87 -11.36 4.70
C GLU A 39 -7.35 -11.39 4.31
N LEU A 40 -8.24 -11.14 5.26
CA LEU A 40 -9.67 -11.15 4.99
C LEU A 40 -10.06 -10.04 4.01
N LYS A 41 -9.54 -8.84 4.23
CA LYS A 41 -9.84 -7.72 3.34
C LYS A 41 -9.28 -7.94 1.95
N GLN A 42 -8.11 -8.55 1.84
CA GLN A 42 -7.56 -8.90 0.54
C GLN A 42 -8.45 -9.91 -0.17
N TRP A 43 -8.93 -10.90 0.57
CA TRP A 43 -9.85 -11.89 0.01
C TRP A 43 -11.12 -11.23 -0.49
N GLU A 44 -11.71 -10.35 0.30
CA GLU A 44 -12.91 -9.61 -0.11
C GLU A 44 -12.65 -8.79 -1.36
N MET A 45 -11.50 -8.14 -1.41
CA MET A 45 -11.14 -7.31 -2.55
C MET A 45 -10.92 -8.14 -3.81
N GLN A 46 -10.34 -9.34 -3.66
CA GLN A 46 -10.18 -10.25 -4.79
C GLN A 46 -11.50 -10.71 -5.37
N ASN A 47 -12.56 -10.74 -4.56
CA ASN A 47 -13.88 -11.06 -5.06
C ASN A 47 -14.46 -9.92 -5.90
N ILE A 48 -14.07 -8.69 -5.61
CA ILE A 48 -14.51 -7.52 -6.36
C ILE A 48 -13.64 -7.30 -7.60
N PHE A 49 -12.33 -7.45 -7.42
CA PHE A 49 -11.34 -7.24 -8.48
C PHE A 49 -10.46 -8.48 -8.64
N PRO A 50 -11.01 -9.57 -9.22
CA PRO A 50 -10.20 -10.79 -9.40
C PRO A 50 -9.10 -10.60 -10.42
N THR A 51 -7.95 -11.21 -10.17
CA THR A 51 -6.80 -11.11 -11.07
C THR A 51 -7.05 -11.75 -12.42
N GLU A 52 -7.97 -12.70 -12.47
CA GLU A 52 -8.37 -13.33 -13.73
C GLU A 52 -9.02 -12.33 -14.67
N LYS A 53 -9.76 -11.38 -14.12
CA LYS A 53 -10.43 -10.35 -14.90
C LYS A 53 -9.58 -9.10 -15.04
N PHE A 54 -8.81 -8.78 -14.00
CA PHE A 54 -7.94 -7.61 -13.97
C PHE A 54 -6.50 -8.07 -13.89
N SER A 55 -5.93 -8.42 -15.01
CA SER A 55 -4.63 -9.07 -15.08
C SER A 55 -3.46 -8.23 -14.56
N LYS A 56 -3.65 -6.94 -14.43
CA LYS A 56 -2.62 -6.05 -13.91
C LYS A 56 -2.50 -6.10 -12.38
N LEU A 57 -3.52 -6.61 -11.71
CA LEU A 57 -3.54 -6.65 -10.25
C LEU A 57 -2.71 -7.79 -9.70
N ARG A 58 -2.01 -7.51 -8.60
CA ARG A 58 -1.29 -8.51 -7.83
C ARG A 58 -1.55 -8.24 -6.36
N TYR A 59 -1.95 -9.26 -5.66
CA TYR A 59 -2.21 -9.16 -4.21
C TYR A 59 -1.03 -9.74 -3.47
N PHE A 60 -0.45 -8.94 -2.59
CA PHE A 60 0.75 -9.32 -1.86
C PHE A 60 0.49 -9.13 -0.37
N LEU A 61 0.38 -10.23 0.36
CA LEU A 61 0.10 -10.16 1.79
C LEU A 61 1.39 -9.91 2.56
N GLY A 62 1.39 -8.87 3.37
CA GLY A 62 2.56 -8.53 4.18
C GLY A 62 2.34 -7.29 5.03
N ASP A 63 3.24 -7.11 5.97
CA ASP A 63 3.22 -5.99 6.91
C ASP A 63 4.37 -5.06 6.58
N ILE A 64 4.12 -3.75 6.54
CA ILE A 64 5.19 -2.78 6.24
C ILE A 64 6.31 -2.78 7.29
N ARG A 65 6.05 -3.35 8.47
CA ARG A 65 7.09 -3.50 9.49
C ARG A 65 8.06 -4.63 9.17
N ASP A 66 7.67 -5.51 8.28
CA ASP A 66 8.53 -6.61 7.83
C ASP A 66 9.30 -6.15 6.58
N TYR A 67 10.52 -5.68 6.80
CA TYR A 67 11.34 -5.10 5.75
C TYR A 67 11.60 -6.09 4.61
N GLN A 68 11.94 -7.33 4.95
CA GLN A 68 12.28 -8.32 3.92
C GLN A 68 11.10 -8.62 3.01
N ARG A 69 9.92 -8.70 3.60
CA ARG A 69 8.70 -8.94 2.84
C ARG A 69 8.37 -7.76 1.94
N LEU A 70 8.48 -6.56 2.50
CA LEU A 70 8.25 -5.33 1.76
C LEU A 70 9.23 -5.19 0.60
N LYS A 71 10.49 -5.48 0.85
CA LYS A 71 11.52 -5.40 -0.19
C LYS A 71 11.20 -6.35 -1.35
N ARG A 72 10.72 -7.54 -1.03
CA ARG A 72 10.33 -8.50 -2.06
C ARG A 72 9.20 -7.95 -2.91
N ALA A 73 8.22 -7.32 -2.28
CA ALA A 73 7.09 -6.74 -3.00
C ALA A 73 7.50 -5.55 -3.87
N CYS A 74 8.57 -4.84 -3.49
CA CYS A 74 9.00 -3.65 -4.20
C CYS A 74 9.84 -3.93 -5.44
N LYS A 75 10.18 -5.18 -5.71
CA LYS A 75 10.99 -5.51 -6.89
C LYS A 75 10.26 -5.10 -8.16
N GLY A 76 10.94 -4.32 -8.98
CA GLY A 76 10.38 -3.87 -10.26
C GLY A 76 9.33 -2.79 -10.15
N ILE A 77 9.14 -2.23 -8.98
CA ILE A 77 8.13 -1.20 -8.76
C ILE A 77 8.72 0.18 -9.13
N HIS A 78 7.94 0.95 -9.86
CA HIS A 78 8.29 2.32 -10.24
C HIS A 78 7.84 3.32 -9.17
N THR A 79 6.62 3.17 -8.66
CA THR A 79 6.02 4.14 -7.75
C THR A 79 5.39 3.42 -6.56
N ILE A 80 5.59 3.96 -5.36
CA ILE A 80 4.92 3.48 -4.15
C ILE A 80 3.96 4.55 -3.68
N VAL A 81 2.72 4.14 -3.41
CA VAL A 81 1.73 5.00 -2.75
C VAL A 81 1.50 4.44 -1.36
N HIS A 82 1.92 5.18 -0.36
CA HIS A 82 1.83 4.74 1.03
C HIS A 82 0.51 5.21 1.64
N ALA A 83 -0.56 4.47 1.34
CA ALA A 83 -1.89 4.79 1.82
C ALA A 83 -2.11 4.36 3.27
N ALA A 84 -1.28 3.44 3.75
CA ALA A 84 -1.37 3.02 5.14
C ALA A 84 -1.14 4.18 6.11
N ALA A 85 -0.48 5.25 5.65
CA ALA A 85 -0.27 6.43 6.46
C ALA A 85 -1.57 7.16 6.81
N LEU A 86 -2.65 6.83 6.09
CA LEU A 86 -3.95 7.44 6.35
C LEU A 86 -4.73 6.80 7.48
N LYS A 87 -4.19 5.77 8.10
CA LYS A 87 -4.89 5.14 9.21
C LYS A 87 -5.19 6.13 10.30
N GLN A 88 -6.46 6.25 10.63
CA GLN A 88 -6.87 7.11 11.72
C GLN A 88 -6.39 6.56 13.04
N VAL A 89 -6.00 7.46 13.92
CA VAL A 89 -5.72 7.11 15.28
C VAL A 89 -7.06 6.86 15.96
N PRO A 90 -7.35 5.63 16.40
CA PRO A 90 -8.58 5.40 17.14
C PRO A 90 -8.56 6.22 18.41
N ALA A 91 -9.72 6.42 18.99
CA ALA A 91 -9.83 7.22 20.20
C ALA A 91 -8.82 6.76 21.25
N ALA A 92 -8.55 7.61 22.18
CA ALA A 92 -7.47 7.62 23.14
C ALA A 92 -7.25 6.37 23.99
N GLU A 93 -7.66 5.22 23.57
CA GLU A 93 -7.61 4.02 24.38
C GLU A 93 -6.32 3.24 24.24
N TYR A 94 -5.52 3.51 23.25
CA TYR A 94 -4.32 2.73 23.10
C TYR A 94 -3.09 3.59 23.31
N ASN A 95 -1.98 2.90 23.45
CA ASN A 95 -0.73 3.53 23.76
C ASN A 95 -0.23 4.36 22.56
N PRO A 96 -0.25 5.70 22.67
CA PRO A 96 0.21 6.55 21.55
C PRO A 96 1.65 6.29 21.17
N THR A 97 2.46 5.89 22.13
CA THR A 97 3.88 5.63 21.88
C THR A 97 4.04 4.44 20.93
N GLU A 98 3.28 3.38 21.14
CA GLU A 98 3.34 2.23 20.25
C GLU A 98 2.83 2.56 18.87
N PHE A 99 1.78 3.35 18.78
CA PHE A 99 1.26 3.76 17.48
C PHE A 99 2.32 4.56 16.71
N ILE A 100 2.93 5.54 17.36
CA ILE A 100 3.95 6.37 16.74
C ILE A 100 5.14 5.52 16.30
N LYS A 101 5.59 4.62 17.16
CA LYS A 101 6.72 3.75 16.87
C LYS A 101 6.45 2.88 15.63
N THR A 102 5.28 2.27 15.57
CA THR A 102 4.91 1.42 14.44
C THR A 102 4.87 2.22 13.15
N ASN A 103 4.32 3.41 13.21
CA ASN A 103 4.19 4.26 12.03
C ASN A 103 5.56 4.72 11.53
N ILE A 104 6.46 5.04 12.44
CA ILE A 104 7.82 5.45 12.08
C ILE A 104 8.58 4.29 11.45
N ILE A 105 8.51 3.11 12.05
CA ILE A 105 9.21 1.93 11.53
C ILE A 105 8.70 1.57 10.13
N GLY A 106 7.38 1.59 9.95
CA GLY A 106 6.80 1.31 8.65
C GLY A 106 7.26 2.29 7.58
N SER A 107 7.29 3.59 7.91
CA SER A 107 7.73 4.61 6.97
C SER A 107 9.20 4.47 6.62
N GLN A 108 10.04 4.16 7.60
CA GLN A 108 11.46 3.93 7.36
C GLN A 108 11.68 2.73 6.44
N ASN A 109 10.94 1.66 6.66
CA ASN A 109 11.03 0.48 5.82
C ASN A 109 10.63 0.78 4.38
N ILE A 110 9.61 1.59 4.19
CA ILE A 110 9.16 2.01 2.86
C ILE A 110 10.32 2.72 2.12
N VAL A 111 10.96 3.67 2.79
CA VAL A 111 12.06 4.43 2.19
C VAL A 111 13.24 3.51 1.88
N GLU A 112 13.60 2.65 2.80
CA GLU A 112 14.72 1.73 2.60
C GLU A 112 14.45 0.73 1.49
N ALA A 113 13.28 0.12 1.48
CA ALA A 113 12.93 -0.83 0.43
C ALA A 113 12.89 -0.15 -0.93
N ALA A 114 12.35 1.05 -0.99
CA ALA A 114 12.29 1.80 -2.23
C ALA A 114 13.69 2.10 -2.76
N THR A 115 14.58 2.52 -1.88
CA THR A 115 15.97 2.81 -2.24
C THR A 115 16.66 1.57 -2.76
N ASP A 116 16.51 0.46 -2.06
CA ASP A 116 17.18 -0.79 -2.42
C ASP A 116 16.66 -1.36 -3.73
N CYS A 117 15.40 -1.13 -4.06
CA CYS A 117 14.78 -1.67 -5.26
C CYS A 117 14.78 -0.69 -6.44
N GLY A 118 15.30 0.51 -6.24
CA GLY A 118 15.35 1.50 -7.32
C GLY A 118 14.02 2.12 -7.66
N VAL A 119 13.13 2.21 -6.70
CA VAL A 119 11.83 2.87 -6.89
C VAL A 119 12.06 4.35 -7.18
N LYS A 120 11.37 4.86 -8.19
CA LYS A 120 11.58 6.24 -8.65
C LYS A 120 10.77 7.27 -7.88
N LYS A 121 9.62 6.88 -7.33
CA LYS A 121 8.72 7.83 -6.73
C LYS A 121 7.98 7.22 -5.54
N ILE A 122 7.92 7.98 -4.45
CA ILE A 122 7.14 7.60 -3.27
C ILE A 122 6.15 8.71 -2.98
N ILE A 123 4.89 8.34 -2.87
CA ILE A 123 3.84 9.27 -2.49
C ILE A 123 3.28 8.79 -1.15
N ALA A 124 3.51 9.58 -0.11
CA ALA A 124 2.96 9.28 1.20
C ALA A 124 1.70 10.12 1.37
N LEU A 125 0.60 9.44 1.62
CA LEU A 125 -0.66 10.12 1.83
C LEU A 125 -0.87 10.36 3.30
N SER A 126 -1.27 11.57 3.63
CA SER A 126 -1.61 11.92 5.00
C SER A 126 -2.98 12.58 4.99
N THR A 127 -3.64 12.57 6.14
CA THR A 127 -4.93 13.21 6.25
C THR A 127 -4.91 14.22 7.38
N ASP A 128 -5.43 15.40 7.09
CA ASP A 128 -5.59 16.43 8.10
C ASP A 128 -6.81 16.15 8.96
N LYS A 129 -7.60 15.21 8.57
CA LYS A 129 -8.82 14.89 9.30
C LYS A 129 -8.59 14.01 10.52
N ALA A 130 -7.38 13.55 10.70
CA ALA A 130 -7.07 12.75 11.87
C ALA A 130 -7.37 13.50 13.16
N SER A 131 -7.36 14.80 13.10
CA SER A 131 -7.61 15.64 14.26
C SER A 131 -9.08 15.98 14.48
N SER A 132 -9.91 15.70 13.55
CA SER A 132 -11.31 16.10 13.67
C SER A 132 -12.21 15.05 14.26
#